data_31f5756908a639593c85c93200622818
#
_entry.id   31f5756908a639593c85c93200622818
#
_cell.length_a   1.000
_cell.length_b   1.000
_cell.length_c   1.000
_cell.angle_alpha   90.00
_cell.angle_beta   90.00
_cell.angle_gamma   90.00
#
_symmetry.space_group_name_H-M   'P 1'
#
loop_
_entity.id
_entity.type
_entity.pdbx_description
1 polymer ?
#
loop_
_entity_poly.entity_id
_entity_poly.type
_entity_poly.pdbx_seq_one_letter_code
_entity_poly.pdbx_strand_id
1 'polypeptide(L)'
;MKRLTLPARYRAANKAQENPYGAVVVTLLFLGAILLSASPVFARSTAQNKPFATIDAYARACPATAKTSLDAVAIYLKKATFSDLEKARSIYVWLTAHISYDDKSYNSGNYGDNSAEGVLRSKKAVCAGFADLYTELGLRMGLQIKTVIGYAKGYDYTEGAGFEDSNHAWNAIEIDGKWRIFDATWGEGYGVTGAKGQLVSVKKFDADWFDVEPEYAIFTHYPEDPTDAFLTTKLSLSEYVRLPYYSPRELYAQNKQPYQLIADVKRTKKIP
;
A
#
# COMPACT_ATOMS: atom_id res chain seq x y z
N MET A 1 18.40 -14.61 6.85
CA MET A 1 17.09 -13.94 6.87
C MET A 1 16.03 -14.93 7.32
N LYS A 2 15.21 -14.62 8.31
CA LYS A 2 14.10 -15.49 8.71
C LYS A 2 12.87 -15.11 7.91
N ARG A 3 12.23 -16.10 7.27
CA ARG A 3 11.03 -15.95 6.44
C ARG A 3 9.94 -15.15 7.17
N LEU A 4 9.40 -14.14 6.53
CA LEU A 4 8.11 -13.54 6.88
C LEU A 4 7.03 -14.53 6.44
N THR A 5 6.84 -15.62 7.20
CA THR A 5 5.75 -16.57 6.94
C THR A 5 4.44 -15.93 7.40
N LEU A 6 3.77 -15.27 6.46
CA LEU A 6 2.41 -14.78 6.70
C LEU A 6 1.47 -15.97 6.97
N PRO A 7 0.54 -15.85 7.92
CA PRO A 7 -0.40 -16.91 8.26
C PRO A 7 -1.16 -17.43 7.03
N ALA A 8 -1.44 -18.74 6.99
CA ALA A 8 -2.11 -19.43 5.89
C ALA A 8 -3.45 -18.79 5.43
N ARG A 9 -4.12 -18.03 6.31
CA ARG A 9 -5.36 -17.30 6.02
C ARG A 9 -5.18 -16.23 4.91
N TYR A 10 -3.99 -15.63 4.75
CA TYR A 10 -3.71 -14.65 3.68
C TYR A 10 -3.54 -15.31 2.33
N ARG A 11 -3.08 -16.58 2.28
CA ARG A 11 -3.00 -17.36 1.04
C ARG A 11 -4.36 -17.87 0.59
N ALA A 12 -5.32 -18.05 1.51
CA ALA A 12 -6.67 -18.51 1.20
C ALA A 12 -7.63 -17.39 0.75
N ALA A 13 -7.48 -16.17 1.28
CA ALA A 13 -8.34 -15.04 0.97
C ALA A 13 -8.23 -14.60 -0.50
N ASN A 14 -7.05 -14.70 -1.11
CA ASN A 14 -6.87 -14.39 -2.53
C ASN A 14 -7.53 -15.41 -3.49
N LYS A 15 -7.90 -16.62 -3.02
CA LYS A 15 -8.63 -17.62 -3.84
C LYS A 15 -10.15 -17.49 -3.79
N ALA A 16 -10.71 -16.75 -2.86
CA ALA A 16 -12.16 -16.71 -2.61
C ALA A 16 -12.90 -15.52 -3.25
N GLN A 17 -12.21 -14.63 -3.94
CA GLN A 17 -12.82 -13.44 -4.57
C GLN A 17 -13.02 -13.59 -6.08
N GLU A 18 -13.40 -14.81 -6.55
CA GLU A 18 -14.00 -14.98 -7.88
C GLU A 18 -15.45 -14.52 -7.82
N ASN A 19 -15.75 -13.49 -8.59
CA ASN A 19 -17.01 -12.76 -8.71
C ASN A 19 -18.19 -13.70 -9.08
N PRO A 20 -19.29 -13.80 -8.28
CA PRO A 20 -20.45 -14.62 -8.61
C PRO A 20 -21.45 -13.95 -9.57
N TYR A 21 -21.16 -12.78 -10.12
CA TYR A 21 -22.07 -12.10 -11.05
C TYR A 21 -21.56 -12.19 -12.48
N GLY A 22 -22.13 -13.16 -13.23
CA GLY A 22 -21.89 -13.34 -14.65
C GLY A 22 -22.25 -12.08 -15.46
N ALA A 23 -21.36 -11.75 -16.39
CA ALA A 23 -21.47 -10.62 -17.30
C ALA A 23 -22.75 -10.70 -18.15
N VAL A 24 -23.62 -9.71 -18.05
CA VAL A 24 -24.60 -9.38 -19.08
C VAL A 24 -23.92 -8.46 -20.09
N VAL A 25 -23.60 -9.00 -21.26
CA VAL A 25 -23.05 -8.22 -22.37
C VAL A 25 -24.21 -7.47 -23.02
N VAL A 26 -24.28 -6.16 -22.87
CA VAL A 26 -25.10 -5.28 -23.70
C VAL A 26 -24.17 -4.61 -24.72
N THR A 27 -24.26 -5.08 -25.97
CA THR A 27 -23.53 -4.50 -27.10
C THR A 27 -24.25 -3.21 -27.51
N LEU A 28 -23.72 -2.04 -27.22
CA LEU A 28 -24.12 -0.78 -27.83
C LEU A 28 -22.98 -0.28 -28.73
N LEU A 29 -23.23 -0.35 -30.03
CA LEU A 29 -22.40 0.25 -31.07
C LEU A 29 -22.55 1.79 -31.00
N PHE A 30 -21.49 2.49 -30.62
CA PHE A 30 -21.34 3.94 -30.83
C PHE A 30 -20.12 4.21 -31.71
N LEU A 31 -20.38 4.64 -32.95
CA LEU A 31 -19.41 5.39 -33.76
C LEU A 31 -19.27 6.80 -33.14
N GLY A 32 -18.06 7.21 -32.80
CA GLY A 32 -17.83 8.56 -32.29
C GLY A 32 -16.35 8.91 -32.16
N ALA A 33 -15.88 9.69 -33.09
CA ALA A 33 -14.75 10.63 -33.12
C ALA A 33 -13.63 10.46 -32.05
N ILE A 34 -12.42 10.16 -32.54
CA ILE A 34 -11.16 10.25 -31.79
C ILE A 34 -10.85 11.74 -31.56
N LEU A 35 -11.19 12.25 -30.38
CA LEU A 35 -10.62 13.49 -29.85
C LEU A 35 -9.40 13.07 -29.01
N LEU A 36 -8.20 13.35 -29.52
CA LEU A 36 -6.96 13.34 -28.74
C LEU A 36 -7.08 14.43 -27.64
N SER A 37 -7.66 14.10 -26.51
CA SER A 37 -7.54 14.93 -25.30
C SER A 37 -6.20 14.64 -24.64
N ALA A 38 -5.23 15.54 -24.79
CA ALA A 38 -4.06 15.61 -23.94
C ALA A 38 -4.56 15.73 -22.49
N SER A 39 -4.43 14.65 -21.71
CA SER A 39 -4.74 14.70 -20.28
C SER A 39 -3.80 15.71 -19.62
N PRO A 40 -4.30 16.67 -18.83
CA PRO A 40 -3.43 17.57 -18.11
C PRO A 40 -2.62 16.74 -17.12
N VAL A 41 -1.30 16.83 -17.21
CA VAL A 41 -0.37 16.33 -16.18
C VAL A 41 -0.64 17.20 -14.94
N PHE A 42 -1.48 16.69 -14.03
CA PHE A 42 -1.62 17.31 -12.72
C PHE A 42 -0.31 17.15 -11.98
N ALA A 43 0.46 18.23 -11.93
CA ALA A 43 1.56 18.34 -10.99
C ALA A 43 0.99 18.16 -9.57
N ARG A 44 1.26 17.02 -8.96
CA ARG A 44 0.91 16.72 -7.56
C ARG A 44 1.80 17.60 -6.68
N SER A 45 1.34 18.82 -6.44
CA SER A 45 2.00 19.84 -5.62
C SER A 45 1.98 19.41 -4.14
N THR A 46 2.98 19.88 -3.38
CA THR A 46 3.07 19.84 -1.91
C THR A 46 1.84 20.40 -1.16
N ALA A 47 0.82 20.86 -1.88
CA ALA A 47 -0.50 21.27 -1.40
C ALA A 47 -1.44 20.09 -1.03
N GLN A 48 -1.04 18.82 -1.21
CA GLN A 48 -1.87 17.64 -0.94
C GLN A 48 -2.30 17.46 0.52
N ASN A 49 -1.72 18.20 1.46
CA ASN A 49 -2.12 18.13 2.87
C ASN A 49 -3.35 19.01 3.23
N LYS A 50 -3.74 19.95 2.39
CA LYS A 50 -4.85 20.87 2.70
C LYS A 50 -6.25 20.23 2.62
N PRO A 51 -6.59 19.42 1.60
CA PRO A 51 -7.95 18.87 1.49
C PRO A 51 -8.29 17.89 2.62
N PHE A 52 -7.30 17.25 3.25
CA PHE A 52 -7.50 16.26 4.32
C PHE A 52 -7.27 16.78 5.73
N ALA A 53 -6.96 18.06 5.94
CA ALA A 53 -6.57 18.57 7.26
C ALA A 53 -7.58 18.25 8.38
N THR A 54 -8.88 18.39 8.08
CA THR A 54 -9.96 18.10 9.05
C THR A 54 -10.05 16.61 9.34
N ILE A 55 -9.97 15.76 8.31
CA ILE A 55 -10.01 14.29 8.42
C ILE A 55 -8.80 13.80 9.21
N ASP A 56 -7.62 14.32 8.89
CA ASP A 56 -6.37 14.00 9.57
C ASP A 56 -6.42 14.35 11.06
N ALA A 57 -6.89 15.56 11.39
CA ALA A 57 -7.05 15.98 12.77
C ALA A 57 -8.06 15.10 13.53
N TYR A 58 -9.19 14.78 12.91
CA TYR A 58 -10.21 13.93 13.49
C TYR A 58 -9.68 12.50 13.74
N ALA A 59 -9.01 11.89 12.77
CA ALA A 59 -8.45 10.56 12.90
C ALA A 59 -7.38 10.48 14.01
N ARG A 60 -6.49 11.47 14.10
CA ARG A 60 -5.47 11.57 15.17
C ARG A 60 -6.10 11.74 16.55
N ALA A 61 -7.20 12.46 16.67
CA ALA A 61 -7.90 12.74 17.92
C ALA A 61 -8.80 11.58 18.39
N CYS A 62 -8.77 10.41 17.74
CA CYS A 62 -9.61 9.27 18.09
C CYS A 62 -9.50 8.94 19.58
N PRO A 63 -10.60 9.04 20.36
CA PRO A 63 -10.57 8.85 21.81
C PRO A 63 -10.40 7.37 22.19
N ALA A 64 -9.93 7.11 23.40
CA ALA A 64 -9.75 5.74 23.91
C ALA A 64 -11.06 4.93 23.88
N THR A 65 -12.19 5.58 24.14
CA THR A 65 -13.53 4.97 24.13
C THR A 65 -13.96 4.47 22.75
N ALA A 66 -13.41 5.01 21.67
CA ALA A 66 -13.66 4.54 20.30
C ALA A 66 -12.66 3.47 19.84
N LYS A 67 -11.65 3.12 20.65
CA LYS A 67 -10.59 2.13 20.32
C LYS A 67 -10.81 0.79 21.02
N THR A 68 -12.05 0.43 21.32
CA THR A 68 -12.41 -0.78 22.07
C THR A 68 -12.65 -2.01 21.20
N SER A 69 -13.00 -1.80 19.93
CA SER A 69 -13.18 -2.85 18.92
C SER A 69 -12.93 -2.28 17.50
N LEU A 70 -12.76 -3.16 16.52
CA LEU A 70 -12.62 -2.76 15.11
C LEU A 70 -13.87 -2.00 14.64
N ASP A 71 -15.06 -2.45 15.04
CA ASP A 71 -16.32 -1.79 14.69
C ASP A 71 -16.40 -0.38 15.28
N ALA A 72 -16.00 -0.23 16.56
CA ALA A 72 -16.00 1.07 17.21
C ALA A 72 -15.05 2.07 16.54
N VAL A 73 -13.85 1.62 16.13
CA VAL A 73 -12.91 2.43 15.34
C VAL A 73 -13.50 2.81 13.98
N ALA A 74 -14.02 1.83 13.24
CA ALA A 74 -14.61 2.06 11.91
C ALA A 74 -15.80 3.04 11.97
N ILE A 75 -16.71 2.87 12.93
CA ILE A 75 -17.84 3.78 13.16
C ILE A 75 -17.35 5.20 13.49
N TYR A 76 -16.32 5.32 14.32
CA TYR A 76 -15.75 6.63 14.64
C TYR A 76 -15.18 7.30 13.40
N LEU A 77 -14.29 6.62 12.66
CA LEU A 77 -13.61 7.18 11.50
C LEU A 77 -14.59 7.56 10.38
N LYS A 78 -15.63 6.75 10.17
CA LYS A 78 -16.63 6.98 9.12
C LYS A 78 -17.41 8.29 9.29
N LYS A 79 -17.55 8.80 10.52
CA LYS A 79 -18.33 10.03 10.81
C LYS A 79 -17.77 11.28 10.14
N ALA A 80 -16.47 11.31 9.86
CA ALA A 80 -15.81 12.48 9.26
C ALA A 80 -15.53 12.30 7.75
N THR A 81 -16.13 11.30 7.08
CA THR A 81 -15.81 10.94 5.70
C THR A 81 -17.06 10.82 4.83
N PHE A 82 -16.96 11.23 3.55
CA PHE A 82 -18.05 11.23 2.58
C PHE A 82 -17.72 10.43 1.31
N SER A 83 -16.43 10.26 0.99
CA SER A 83 -15.94 9.51 -0.19
C SER A 83 -15.06 8.34 0.21
N ASP A 84 -14.82 7.41 -0.72
CA ASP A 84 -13.94 6.27 -0.46
C ASP A 84 -12.49 6.70 -0.23
N LEU A 85 -12.03 7.73 -0.94
CA LEU A 85 -10.70 8.32 -0.72
C LEU A 85 -10.57 8.92 0.69
N GLU A 86 -11.60 9.59 1.19
CA GLU A 86 -11.63 10.14 2.55
C GLU A 86 -11.68 9.04 3.62
N LYS A 87 -12.44 7.96 3.39
CA LYS A 87 -12.43 6.78 4.27
C LYS A 87 -11.03 6.16 4.32
N ALA A 88 -10.41 5.93 3.16
CA ALA A 88 -9.03 5.45 3.08
C ALA A 88 -8.07 6.37 3.83
N ARG A 89 -8.18 7.71 3.66
CA ARG A 89 -7.35 8.68 4.38
C ARG A 89 -7.52 8.62 5.89
N SER A 90 -8.74 8.54 6.36
CA SER A 90 -9.01 8.49 7.81
C SER A 90 -8.41 7.25 8.46
N ILE A 91 -8.48 6.09 7.80
CA ILE A 91 -7.85 4.85 8.29
C ILE A 91 -6.32 4.97 8.25
N TYR A 92 -5.75 5.46 7.15
CA TYR A 92 -4.31 5.65 6.99
C TYR A 92 -3.71 6.52 8.10
N VAL A 93 -4.33 7.68 8.34
CA VAL A 93 -3.86 8.60 9.39
C VAL A 93 -4.08 8.03 10.77
N TRP A 94 -5.19 7.32 11.00
CA TRP A 94 -5.43 6.66 12.28
C TRP A 94 -4.38 5.58 12.57
N LEU A 95 -4.07 4.71 11.60
CA LEU A 95 -3.03 3.68 11.72
C LEU A 95 -1.68 4.30 12.04
N THR A 96 -1.23 5.22 11.21
CA THR A 96 0.08 5.87 11.36
C THR A 96 0.22 6.67 12.65
N ALA A 97 -0.87 7.15 13.23
CA ALA A 97 -0.86 7.86 14.50
C ALA A 97 -0.88 6.94 15.72
N HIS A 98 -1.67 5.85 15.66
CA HIS A 98 -2.01 5.06 16.85
C HIS A 98 -1.34 3.69 16.92
N ILE A 99 -0.75 3.21 15.84
CA ILE A 99 0.01 1.96 15.79
C ILE A 99 1.49 2.31 15.60
N SER A 100 2.37 1.58 16.25
CA SER A 100 3.82 1.72 16.09
C SER A 100 4.41 0.46 15.48
N TYR A 101 5.48 0.61 14.70
CA TYR A 101 6.20 -0.54 14.18
C TYR A 101 6.80 -1.38 15.32
N ASP A 102 6.72 -2.69 15.23
CA ASP A 102 7.23 -3.62 16.25
C ASP A 102 8.65 -4.10 15.90
N ASP A 103 9.64 -3.26 16.21
CA ASP A 103 11.06 -3.56 16.00
C ASP A 103 11.49 -4.85 16.69
N LYS A 104 10.95 -5.11 17.89
CA LYS A 104 11.28 -6.31 18.66
C LYS A 104 10.85 -7.57 17.92
N SER A 105 9.61 -7.58 17.44
CA SER A 105 9.08 -8.69 16.65
C SER A 105 9.83 -8.87 15.35
N TYR A 106 10.12 -7.79 14.63
CA TYR A 106 10.91 -7.82 13.40
C TYR A 106 12.29 -8.42 13.63
N ASN A 107 13.04 -7.88 14.58
CA ASN A 107 14.43 -8.29 14.85
C ASN A 107 14.54 -9.73 15.39
N SER A 108 13.53 -10.20 16.14
CA SER A 108 13.53 -11.58 16.68
C SER A 108 12.98 -12.61 15.68
N GLY A 109 12.21 -12.18 14.68
CA GLY A 109 11.45 -13.05 13.79
C GLY A 109 10.26 -13.75 14.49
N ASN A 110 9.89 -13.29 15.68
CA ASN A 110 8.70 -13.75 16.40
C ASN A 110 7.61 -12.67 16.32
N TYR A 111 6.73 -12.79 15.35
CA TYR A 111 5.79 -11.73 14.98
C TYR A 111 4.52 -11.68 15.85
N GLY A 112 4.31 -12.64 16.76
CA GLY A 112 3.16 -12.64 17.66
C GLY A 112 1.80 -12.67 16.93
N ASP A 113 0.78 -12.03 17.54
CA ASP A 113 -0.56 -11.90 16.96
C ASP A 113 -0.67 -10.63 16.12
N ASN A 114 -0.45 -10.77 14.81
CA ASN A 114 -0.62 -9.71 13.81
C ASN A 114 -2.03 -9.66 13.19
N SER A 115 -3.03 -10.29 13.81
CA SER A 115 -4.42 -10.07 13.39
C SER A 115 -4.84 -8.63 13.69
N ALA A 116 -5.85 -8.13 12.98
CA ALA A 116 -6.36 -6.79 13.21
C ALA A 116 -6.74 -6.55 14.68
N GLU A 117 -7.38 -7.55 15.35
CA GLU A 117 -7.70 -7.51 16.77
C GLU A 117 -6.44 -7.52 17.65
N GLY A 118 -5.44 -8.34 17.29
CA GLY A 118 -4.15 -8.41 17.99
C GLY A 118 -3.43 -7.08 17.95
N VAL A 119 -3.36 -6.47 16.78
CA VAL A 119 -2.76 -5.14 16.57
C VAL A 119 -3.55 -4.06 17.31
N LEU A 120 -4.89 -4.10 17.26
CA LEU A 120 -5.73 -3.15 17.99
C LEU A 120 -5.48 -3.22 19.50
N ARG A 121 -5.22 -4.41 20.06
CA ARG A 121 -4.89 -4.59 21.49
C ARG A 121 -3.48 -4.13 21.81
N SER A 122 -2.47 -4.58 21.04
CA SER A 122 -1.04 -4.33 21.31
C SER A 122 -0.60 -2.92 20.97
N LYS A 123 -1.27 -2.26 20.01
CA LYS A 123 -0.87 -1.00 19.37
C LYS A 123 0.50 -1.09 18.66
N LYS A 124 0.93 -2.31 18.34
CA LYS A 124 2.18 -2.60 17.65
C LYS A 124 1.95 -3.65 16.57
N ALA A 125 2.67 -3.51 15.45
CA ALA A 125 2.62 -4.47 14.36
C ALA A 125 3.88 -4.41 13.50
N VAL A 126 4.17 -5.49 12.77
CA VAL A 126 4.97 -5.44 11.55
C VAL A 126 4.06 -5.16 10.34
N CYS A 127 4.61 -5.05 9.13
CA CYS A 127 3.86 -4.71 7.92
C CYS A 127 2.57 -5.53 7.72
N ALA A 128 2.61 -6.84 7.99
CA ALA A 128 1.45 -7.72 7.88
C ALA A 128 0.28 -7.27 8.78
N GLY A 129 0.56 -6.86 10.01
CA GLY A 129 -0.47 -6.39 10.93
C GLY A 129 -1.01 -5.01 10.56
N PHE A 130 -0.17 -4.11 10.05
CA PHE A 130 -0.64 -2.84 9.48
C PHE A 130 -1.61 -3.07 8.33
N ALA A 131 -1.22 -3.94 7.38
CA ALA A 131 -2.04 -4.24 6.21
C ALA A 131 -3.35 -4.95 6.58
N ASP A 132 -3.32 -5.91 7.53
CA ASP A 132 -4.52 -6.60 8.01
C ASP A 132 -5.50 -5.63 8.68
N LEU A 133 -5.01 -4.81 9.60
CA LEU A 133 -5.84 -3.84 10.31
C LEU A 133 -6.44 -2.80 9.35
N TYR A 134 -5.68 -2.36 8.34
CA TYR A 134 -6.21 -1.47 7.31
C TYR A 134 -7.34 -2.14 6.53
N THR A 135 -7.12 -3.39 6.09
CA THR A 135 -8.13 -4.16 5.35
C THR A 135 -9.41 -4.34 6.18
N GLU A 136 -9.29 -4.76 7.44
CA GLU A 136 -10.44 -4.99 8.32
C GLU A 136 -11.25 -3.72 8.59
N LEU A 137 -10.59 -2.59 8.82
CA LEU A 137 -11.26 -1.30 8.97
C LEU A 137 -11.89 -0.83 7.65
N GLY A 138 -11.19 -1.00 6.53
CA GLY A 138 -11.68 -0.64 5.21
C GLY A 138 -12.95 -1.38 4.82
N LEU A 139 -12.98 -2.70 5.00
CA LEU A 139 -14.15 -3.54 4.75
C LEU A 139 -15.36 -3.09 5.59
N ARG A 140 -15.17 -2.78 6.89
CA ARG A 140 -16.22 -2.26 7.77
C ARG A 140 -16.74 -0.89 7.35
N MET A 141 -15.90 -0.09 6.72
CA MET A 141 -16.29 1.22 6.17
C MET A 141 -16.87 1.13 4.75
N GLY A 142 -16.89 -0.06 4.15
CA GLY A 142 -17.47 -0.33 2.82
C GLY A 142 -16.52 -0.04 1.67
N LEU A 143 -15.19 -0.07 1.89
CA LEU A 143 -14.19 0.04 0.83
C LEU A 143 -14.01 -1.30 0.10
N GLN A 144 -13.73 -1.22 -1.19
CA GLN A 144 -13.14 -2.32 -1.97
C GLN A 144 -11.62 -2.29 -1.70
N ILE A 145 -11.18 -3.15 -0.81
CA ILE A 145 -9.80 -3.17 -0.31
C ILE A 145 -9.29 -4.59 -0.21
N LYS A 146 -8.00 -4.78 -0.47
CA LYS A 146 -7.30 -6.03 -0.20
C LYS A 146 -5.89 -5.80 0.34
N THR A 147 -5.41 -6.78 1.10
CA THR A 147 -4.00 -6.90 1.46
C THR A 147 -3.23 -7.50 0.29
N VAL A 148 -2.13 -6.86 -0.08
CA VAL A 148 -1.19 -7.33 -1.09
C VAL A 148 0.10 -7.78 -0.39
N ILE A 149 0.58 -8.96 -0.76
CA ILE A 149 1.85 -9.51 -0.28
C ILE A 149 2.85 -9.45 -1.43
N GLY A 150 4.11 -9.14 -1.15
CA GLY A 150 5.11 -9.08 -2.20
C GLY A 150 6.50 -8.69 -1.73
N TYR A 151 7.22 -8.15 -2.67
CA TYR A 151 8.64 -7.80 -2.58
C TYR A 151 8.77 -6.29 -2.54
N ALA A 152 9.37 -5.77 -1.47
CA ALA A 152 9.59 -4.33 -1.34
C ALA A 152 11.09 -4.02 -1.17
N LYS A 153 11.53 -2.96 -1.83
CA LYS A 153 12.89 -2.42 -1.72
C LYS A 153 12.99 -1.55 -0.47
N GLY A 154 12.82 -2.17 0.71
CA GLY A 154 12.79 -1.50 2.01
C GLY A 154 14.14 -1.42 2.70
N TYR A 155 14.12 -1.34 4.02
CA TYR A 155 15.27 -1.16 4.92
C TYR A 155 16.43 -2.15 4.67
N ASP A 156 16.13 -3.41 4.41
CA ASP A 156 17.10 -4.49 4.22
C ASP A 156 17.41 -4.79 2.74
N TYR A 157 16.89 -3.99 1.81
CA TYR A 157 17.13 -4.16 0.38
C TYR A 157 18.51 -3.65 -0.02
N THR A 158 19.24 -4.46 -0.78
CA THR A 158 20.47 -4.07 -1.46
C THR A 158 20.20 -3.96 -2.96
N GLU A 159 20.56 -2.84 -3.57
CA GLU A 159 20.33 -2.59 -4.99
C GLU A 159 20.97 -3.68 -5.87
N GLY A 160 20.19 -4.21 -6.81
CA GLY A 160 20.59 -5.32 -7.67
C GLY A 160 20.57 -6.71 -7.03
N ALA A 161 20.35 -6.81 -5.72
CA ALA A 161 20.10 -8.10 -5.07
C ALA A 161 18.70 -8.61 -5.44
N GLY A 162 18.59 -9.93 -5.66
CA GLY A 162 17.31 -10.58 -5.82
C GLY A 162 16.58 -10.73 -4.49
N PHE A 163 15.36 -11.25 -4.55
CA PHE A 163 14.57 -11.62 -3.39
C PHE A 163 14.47 -13.15 -3.32
N GLU A 164 14.68 -13.72 -2.14
CA GLU A 164 14.46 -15.14 -1.90
C GLU A 164 12.98 -15.44 -1.63
N ASP A 165 12.36 -14.61 -0.79
CA ASP A 165 10.95 -14.71 -0.39
C ASP A 165 10.31 -13.30 -0.39
N SER A 166 8.97 -13.22 -0.40
CA SER A 166 8.25 -11.98 -0.17
C SER A 166 8.57 -11.42 1.22
N ASN A 167 8.82 -10.12 1.31
CA ASN A 167 9.32 -9.46 2.52
C ASN A 167 8.42 -8.34 3.04
N HIS A 168 7.29 -8.05 2.35
CA HIS A 168 6.43 -6.94 2.73
C HIS A 168 4.95 -7.21 2.46
N ALA A 169 4.09 -6.44 3.13
CA ALA A 169 2.65 -6.41 2.90
C ALA A 169 2.13 -4.98 2.97
N TRP A 170 1.22 -4.65 2.06
CA TRP A 170 0.58 -3.34 1.92
C TRP A 170 -0.88 -3.50 1.49
N ASN A 171 -1.55 -2.43 1.11
CA ASN A 171 -2.94 -2.46 0.68
C ASN A 171 -3.12 -1.92 -0.73
N ALA A 172 -4.10 -2.49 -1.43
CA ALA A 172 -4.70 -1.91 -2.61
C ALA A 172 -6.16 -1.57 -2.33
N ILE A 173 -6.59 -0.38 -2.72
CA ILE A 173 -7.97 0.10 -2.55
C ILE A 173 -8.45 0.61 -3.90
N GLU A 174 -9.68 0.25 -4.28
CA GLU A 174 -10.32 0.79 -5.47
C GLU A 174 -10.93 2.16 -5.15
N ILE A 175 -10.44 3.19 -5.83
CA ILE A 175 -10.92 4.57 -5.72
C ILE A 175 -11.40 5.02 -7.11
N ASP A 176 -12.67 5.38 -7.22
CA ASP A 176 -13.28 5.83 -8.49
C ASP A 176 -13.04 4.85 -9.65
N GLY A 177 -13.18 3.53 -9.38
CA GLY A 177 -12.99 2.46 -10.37
C GLY A 177 -11.54 2.17 -10.74
N LYS A 178 -10.55 2.67 -9.96
CA LYS A 178 -9.12 2.42 -10.18
C LYS A 178 -8.45 1.92 -8.91
N TRP A 179 -7.69 0.85 -9.02
CA TRP A 179 -6.86 0.37 -7.94
C TRP A 179 -5.69 1.33 -7.67
N ARG A 180 -5.50 1.65 -6.40
CA ARG A 180 -4.46 2.54 -5.89
C ARG A 180 -3.72 1.83 -4.77
N ILE A 181 -2.47 2.21 -4.53
CA ILE A 181 -1.60 1.58 -3.54
C ILE A 181 -1.49 2.45 -2.28
N PHE A 182 -1.57 1.79 -1.13
CA PHE A 182 -1.51 2.41 0.18
C PHE A 182 -0.58 1.59 1.07
N ASP A 183 0.45 2.21 1.62
CA ASP A 183 1.34 1.57 2.58
C ASP A 183 1.37 2.37 3.89
N ALA A 184 0.54 1.95 4.85
CA ALA A 184 0.51 2.58 6.17
C ALA A 184 1.74 2.25 7.03
N THR A 185 2.49 1.19 6.72
CA THR A 185 3.75 0.86 7.39
C THR A 185 4.81 1.89 7.07
N TRP A 186 5.05 2.14 5.78
CA TRP A 186 6.00 3.17 5.35
C TRP A 186 5.47 4.58 5.60
N GLY A 187 4.14 4.72 5.67
CA GLY A 187 3.50 5.96 6.09
C GLY A 187 3.62 6.29 7.57
N GLU A 188 3.85 5.30 8.43
CA GLU A 188 4.11 5.51 9.86
C GLU A 188 5.52 6.04 10.11
N GLY A 189 6.50 5.60 9.28
CA GLY A 189 7.87 6.03 9.41
C GLY A 189 8.85 5.20 8.59
N TYR A 190 10.11 5.18 9.03
CA TYR A 190 11.19 4.49 8.35
C TYR A 190 12.12 3.77 9.32
N GLY A 191 12.84 2.76 8.83
CA GLY A 191 13.85 2.03 9.59
C GLY A 191 15.25 2.63 9.46
N VAL A 192 16.01 2.59 10.54
CA VAL A 192 17.46 2.87 10.54
C VAL A 192 18.20 1.71 11.18
N THR A 193 19.50 1.59 10.87
CA THR A 193 20.35 0.57 11.48
C THR A 193 20.82 1.06 12.85
N GLY A 194 20.45 0.33 13.91
CA GLY A 194 20.92 0.58 15.25
C GLY A 194 22.37 0.16 15.49
N ALA A 195 22.91 0.49 16.66
CA ALA A 195 24.31 0.27 17.01
C ALA A 195 24.77 -1.22 16.97
N LYS A 196 23.82 -2.16 17.04
CA LYS A 196 24.08 -3.61 16.96
C LYS A 196 23.67 -4.22 15.63
N GLY A 197 23.43 -3.40 14.59
CA GLY A 197 22.97 -3.84 13.26
C GLY A 197 21.49 -4.20 13.19
N GLN A 198 20.71 -3.99 14.26
CA GLN A 198 19.28 -4.25 14.29
C GLN A 198 18.49 -3.09 13.65
N LEU A 199 17.28 -3.41 13.16
CA LEU A 199 16.32 -2.38 12.76
C LEU A 199 15.85 -1.59 13.99
N VAL A 200 15.83 -0.26 13.86
CA VAL A 200 15.18 0.66 14.77
C VAL A 200 14.23 1.54 13.96
N SER A 201 12.94 1.50 14.28
CA SER A 201 11.94 2.33 13.59
C SER A 201 11.97 3.77 14.10
N VAL A 202 11.82 4.70 13.18
CA VAL A 202 11.67 6.13 13.45
C VAL A 202 10.27 6.54 13.01
N LYS A 203 9.40 6.82 13.97
CA LYS A 203 8.03 7.25 13.69
C LYS A 203 8.05 8.67 13.10
N LYS A 204 7.64 8.77 11.83
CA LYS A 204 7.56 10.03 11.09
C LYS A 204 6.53 9.90 9.99
N PHE A 205 5.35 10.46 10.22
CA PHE A 205 4.26 10.43 9.23
C PHE A 205 4.73 10.85 7.85
N ASP A 206 4.46 10.00 6.86
CA ASP A 206 4.71 10.26 5.46
C ASP A 206 3.44 10.02 4.62
N ALA A 207 2.98 11.05 3.93
CA ALA A 207 1.80 10.99 3.07
C ALA A 207 2.11 10.51 1.64
N ASP A 208 3.36 10.32 1.28
CA ASP A 208 3.74 9.90 -0.07
C ASP A 208 3.37 8.45 -0.37
N TRP A 209 3.11 7.66 0.68
CA TRP A 209 2.64 6.28 0.59
C TRP A 209 1.12 6.14 0.67
N PHE A 210 0.41 7.26 0.56
CA PHE A 210 -1.05 7.32 0.49
C PHE A 210 -1.51 7.59 -0.92
N ASP A 211 -2.42 6.75 -1.47
CA ASP A 211 -3.06 6.94 -2.77
C ASP A 211 -2.04 7.00 -3.93
N VAL A 212 -1.12 6.03 -3.97
CA VAL A 212 -0.07 5.96 -4.99
C VAL A 212 -0.60 5.24 -6.23
N GLU A 213 -0.36 5.84 -7.42
CA GLU A 213 -0.64 5.14 -8.68
C GLU A 213 0.25 3.90 -8.81
N PRO A 214 -0.28 2.76 -9.32
CA PRO A 214 0.48 1.53 -9.50
C PRO A 214 1.79 1.69 -10.26
N GLU A 215 1.79 2.57 -11.29
CA GLU A 215 2.95 2.86 -12.12
C GLU A 215 4.11 3.53 -11.34
N TYR A 216 3.80 4.21 -10.24
CA TYR A 216 4.79 4.81 -9.35
C TYR A 216 5.19 3.86 -8.22
N ALA A 217 4.22 3.12 -7.68
CA ALA A 217 4.47 2.16 -6.61
C ALA A 217 5.40 1.02 -7.03
N ILE A 218 5.36 0.61 -8.31
CA ILE A 218 6.13 -0.53 -8.83
C ILE A 218 7.64 -0.38 -8.70
N PHE A 219 8.17 0.80 -8.49
CA PHE A 219 9.61 1.02 -8.30
C PHE A 219 10.11 0.56 -6.93
N THR A 220 9.18 0.38 -5.99
CA THR A 220 9.48 -0.03 -4.61
C THR A 220 8.67 -1.24 -4.15
N HIS A 221 7.51 -1.51 -4.76
CA HIS A 221 6.58 -2.57 -4.37
C HIS A 221 6.20 -3.45 -5.56
N TYR A 222 6.55 -4.73 -5.52
CA TYR A 222 6.19 -5.72 -6.54
C TYR A 222 5.39 -6.85 -5.88
N PRO A 223 4.12 -7.08 -6.27
CA PRO A 223 3.29 -8.10 -5.63
C PRO A 223 3.76 -9.53 -5.98
N GLU A 224 3.52 -10.48 -5.07
CA GLU A 224 3.78 -11.92 -5.30
C GLU A 224 2.90 -12.45 -6.44
N ASP A 225 1.62 -12.04 -6.49
CA ASP A 225 0.76 -12.22 -7.65
C ASP A 225 0.89 -11.01 -8.58
N PRO A 226 1.46 -11.16 -9.80
CA PRO A 226 1.65 -10.03 -10.71
C PRO A 226 0.35 -9.34 -11.16
N THR A 227 -0.82 -9.94 -10.96
CA THR A 227 -2.10 -9.31 -11.26
C THR A 227 -2.42 -8.17 -10.28
N ASP A 228 -1.89 -8.25 -9.07
CA ASP A 228 -2.03 -7.23 -8.03
C ASP A 228 -1.08 -6.03 -8.21
N ALA A 229 -0.28 -6.05 -9.27
CA ALA A 229 0.48 -4.86 -9.68
C ALA A 229 -0.39 -3.79 -10.35
N PHE A 230 -1.59 -4.16 -10.83
CA PHE A 230 -2.55 -3.30 -11.54
C PHE A 230 -1.95 -2.52 -12.71
N LEU A 231 -0.89 -3.04 -13.31
CA LEU A 231 -0.20 -2.44 -14.43
C LEU A 231 -0.72 -2.98 -15.76
N THR A 232 -0.85 -2.12 -16.76
CA THR A 232 -1.09 -2.54 -18.13
C THR A 232 0.10 -3.34 -18.69
N THR A 233 1.31 -2.92 -18.34
CA THR A 233 2.56 -3.61 -18.74
C THR A 233 3.00 -4.57 -17.65
N LYS A 234 2.84 -5.88 -17.90
CA LYS A 234 3.30 -6.91 -16.93
C LYS A 234 4.83 -6.91 -16.80
N LEU A 235 5.29 -6.95 -15.56
CA LEU A 235 6.69 -7.13 -15.18
C LEU A 235 6.89 -8.51 -14.55
N SER A 236 8.05 -9.11 -14.78
CA SER A 236 8.54 -10.24 -13.97
C SER A 236 9.30 -9.73 -12.74
N LEU A 237 9.46 -10.57 -11.73
CA LEU A 237 10.26 -10.25 -10.54
C LEU A 237 11.70 -9.86 -10.91
N SER A 238 12.31 -10.55 -11.91
CA SER A 238 13.65 -10.23 -12.39
C SER A 238 13.72 -8.87 -13.11
N GLU A 239 12.64 -8.42 -13.74
CA GLU A 239 12.53 -7.06 -14.32
C GLU A 239 12.36 -6.03 -13.21
N TYR A 240 11.55 -6.32 -12.19
CA TYR A 240 11.40 -5.46 -11.03
C TYR A 240 12.73 -5.21 -10.29
N VAL A 241 13.52 -6.26 -10.06
CA VAL A 241 14.86 -6.14 -9.42
C VAL A 241 15.75 -5.14 -10.17
N ARG A 242 15.67 -5.10 -11.52
CA ARG A 242 16.44 -4.18 -12.35
C ARG A 242 15.89 -2.76 -12.42
N LEU A 243 14.64 -2.52 -12.00
CA LEU A 243 14.14 -1.15 -11.88
C LEU A 243 14.98 -0.39 -10.84
N PRO A 244 15.38 0.87 -11.13
CA PRO A 244 16.05 1.67 -10.13
C PRO A 244 15.16 1.91 -8.92
N TYR A 245 15.76 2.13 -7.75
CA TYR A 245 15.00 2.57 -6.58
C TYR A 245 14.57 4.04 -6.76
N TYR A 246 13.28 4.29 -6.70
CA TYR A 246 12.68 5.61 -6.61
C TYR A 246 11.46 5.56 -5.73
N SER A 247 11.39 6.45 -4.74
CA SER A 247 10.12 6.70 -4.04
C SER A 247 9.13 7.43 -4.97
N PRO A 248 7.82 7.35 -4.72
CA PRO A 248 6.83 8.13 -5.47
C PRO A 248 7.16 9.64 -5.49
N ARG A 249 7.59 10.19 -4.36
CA ARG A 249 8.02 11.60 -4.25
C ARG A 249 9.14 11.93 -5.22
N GLU A 250 10.18 11.09 -5.31
CA GLU A 250 11.32 11.32 -6.20
C GLU A 250 10.92 11.28 -7.68
N LEU A 251 10.07 10.32 -8.05
CA LEU A 251 9.55 10.24 -9.41
C LEU A 251 8.75 11.49 -9.80
N TYR A 252 7.87 11.96 -8.91
CA TYR A 252 7.11 13.19 -9.14
C TYR A 252 8.01 14.43 -9.18
N ALA A 253 8.93 14.58 -8.21
CA ALA A 253 9.81 15.75 -8.11
C ALA A 253 10.77 15.87 -9.30
N GLN A 254 11.23 14.74 -9.85
CA GLN A 254 12.13 14.69 -11.00
C GLN A 254 11.40 14.65 -12.34
N ASN A 255 10.06 14.71 -12.33
CA ASN A 255 9.20 14.58 -13.53
C ASN A 255 9.57 13.34 -14.37
N LYS A 256 9.97 12.24 -13.72
CA LYS A 256 10.29 10.98 -14.38
C LYS A 256 9.03 10.33 -14.88
N GLN A 257 9.11 9.75 -16.07
CA GLN A 257 7.98 9.04 -16.67
C GLN A 257 8.11 7.54 -16.37
N PRO A 258 7.30 6.96 -15.44
CA PRO A 258 7.41 5.57 -15.03
C PRO A 258 7.39 4.59 -16.21
N TYR A 259 6.50 4.81 -17.18
CA TYR A 259 6.37 3.94 -18.36
C TYR A 259 7.63 3.85 -19.21
N GLN A 260 8.43 4.92 -19.31
CA GLN A 260 9.70 4.92 -20.04
C GLN A 260 10.73 4.06 -19.31
N LEU A 261 10.89 4.24 -18.00
CA LEU A 261 11.81 3.45 -17.18
C LEU A 261 11.46 1.96 -17.22
N ILE A 262 10.17 1.62 -17.15
CA ILE A 262 9.68 0.24 -17.28
C ILE A 262 10.02 -0.32 -18.67
N ALA A 263 9.80 0.46 -19.73
CA ALA A 263 10.10 0.04 -21.10
C ALA A 263 11.60 -0.18 -21.32
N ASP A 264 12.46 0.64 -20.70
CA ASP A 264 13.92 0.50 -20.79
C ASP A 264 14.39 -0.82 -20.16
N VAL A 265 13.90 -1.16 -18.97
CA VAL A 265 14.22 -2.43 -18.32
C VAL A 265 13.79 -3.64 -19.16
N LYS A 266 12.66 -3.54 -19.86
CA LYS A 266 12.20 -4.62 -20.78
C LYS A 266 13.05 -4.75 -22.02
N ARG A 267 13.57 -3.64 -22.55
CA ARG A 267 14.45 -3.65 -23.75
C ARG A 267 15.82 -4.26 -23.48
N THR A 268 16.41 -4.00 -22.31
CA THR A 268 17.71 -4.54 -21.93
C THR A 268 17.76 -6.06 -21.77
N LYS A 269 16.61 -6.75 -21.73
CA LYS A 269 16.54 -8.21 -21.74
C LYS A 269 16.87 -8.87 -23.08
N LYS A 270 16.98 -8.10 -24.16
CA LYS A 270 17.18 -8.61 -25.53
C LYS A 270 18.64 -8.67 -26.00
N ILE A 271 19.60 -8.45 -25.11
CA ILE A 271 21.02 -8.67 -25.45
C ILE A 271 21.36 -10.10 -25.05
N PRO A 272 21.69 -10.98 -26.02
CA PRO A 272 21.99 -12.39 -25.77
C PRO A 272 23.24 -12.59 -24.92
#